data_5928c2df3390c90845e9c146b3435d56
#
_entry.id   5928c2df3390c90845e9c146b3435d56
#
_cell.length_a   1.000
_cell.length_b   1.000
_cell.length_c   1.000
_cell.angle_alpha   90.00
_cell.angle_beta   90.00
_cell.angle_gamma   90.00
#
_symmetry.space_group_name_H-M   'P 1'
#
loop_
_entity.id
_entity.type
_entity.pdbx_description
1 polymer ?
#
loop_
_entity_poly.entity_id
_entity_poly.type
_entity_poly.pdbx_seq_one_letter_code
_entity_poly.pdbx_strand_id
1 'polypeptide(L)'
;NPIIVSSCDLTHSVMGIKKCADAGAGAVVLKSIFEEQFLVKGEIPEAGQFMHPEALDYLRTGGLLEYAPQKICQTIEEAKKEVDIPLIASINCQTTKLWPRFAKQICEAGADALELNIYFLPLDLDESGSDFEQRHLEILNKVKDEVSIPVSIKLTSQITSLPNFAQRLADAGSDALVLFNWFLEPDIEVNSQTTKSIKGKGNLFQSLKWVALLADRVSCDIASSGGVKNSDDIVKMILAGSSAVQACSLFYKKGLGEIESLLNGVQDWMKDNQFFSTDDFKGNLSFIKQKLSFKNMGEANKYFRAQYLKTYSKFD
;
A
#
# COMPACT_ATOMS: atom_id res chain seq x y z
N ASN A 1 9.58 -1.07 15.09
CA ASN A 1 8.97 0.26 14.93
C ASN A 1 7.96 0.23 13.78
N PRO A 2 6.92 1.09 13.77
CA PRO A 2 5.80 0.97 12.83
C PRO A 2 6.02 1.65 11.47
N ILE A 3 7.15 2.32 11.24
CA ILE A 3 7.36 3.14 10.03
C ILE A 3 7.99 2.30 8.93
N ILE A 4 7.28 2.18 7.81
CA ILE A 4 7.74 1.47 6.63
C ILE A 4 7.99 2.50 5.50
N VAL A 5 9.16 2.43 4.86
CA VAL A 5 9.39 3.17 3.61
C VAL A 5 8.65 2.43 2.49
N SER A 6 7.61 3.07 1.95
CA SER A 6 6.77 2.49 0.90
C SER A 6 7.53 2.34 -0.42
N SER A 7 7.03 1.45 -1.28
CA SER A 7 7.56 1.22 -2.62
C SER A 7 7.76 2.52 -3.40
N CYS A 8 9.01 2.79 -3.79
CA CYS A 8 9.40 4.03 -4.50
C CYS A 8 10.84 3.97 -4.99
N ASP A 9 11.31 5.02 -5.67
CA ASP A 9 12.70 5.07 -6.17
C ASP A 9 13.77 5.13 -5.07
N LEU A 10 13.42 5.49 -3.84
CA LEU A 10 14.36 5.44 -2.71
C LEU A 10 14.74 4.00 -2.35
N THR A 11 13.92 3.02 -2.71
CA THR A 11 14.08 1.60 -2.36
C THR A 11 14.40 0.70 -3.56
N HIS A 12 14.89 1.28 -4.69
CA HIS A 12 15.17 0.53 -5.92
C HIS A 12 16.53 -0.15 -5.94
N SER A 13 17.46 0.21 -5.05
CA SER A 13 18.83 -0.27 -5.01
C SER A 13 19.28 -0.62 -3.60
N VAL A 14 20.29 -1.48 -3.49
CA VAL A 14 20.91 -1.87 -2.21
C VAL A 14 21.32 -0.65 -1.39
N MET A 15 21.98 0.33 -2.05
CA MET A 15 22.37 1.58 -1.38
C MET A 15 21.18 2.39 -0.88
N GLY A 16 20.09 2.45 -1.64
CA GLY A 16 18.86 3.13 -1.23
C GLY A 16 18.20 2.45 -0.04
N ILE A 17 18.11 1.13 -0.06
CA ILE A 17 17.59 0.30 1.02
C ILE A 17 18.41 0.51 2.31
N LYS A 18 19.75 0.45 2.18
CA LYS A 18 20.66 0.70 3.30
C LYS A 18 20.46 2.09 3.92
N LYS A 19 20.35 3.12 3.10
CA LYS A 19 20.07 4.48 3.59
C LYS A 19 18.73 4.57 4.35
N CYS A 20 17.70 3.83 3.92
CA CYS A 20 16.43 3.78 4.64
C CYS A 20 16.59 3.07 6.00
N ALA A 21 17.33 1.97 6.04
CA ALA A 21 17.64 1.24 7.27
C ALA A 21 18.46 2.09 8.24
N ASP A 22 19.53 2.71 7.77
CA ASP A 22 20.40 3.59 8.56
C ASP A 22 19.65 4.81 9.13
N ALA A 23 18.60 5.27 8.44
CA ALA A 23 17.70 6.34 8.91
C ALA A 23 16.65 5.85 9.93
N GLY A 24 16.62 4.56 10.26
CA GLY A 24 15.74 3.99 11.29
C GLY A 24 14.40 3.47 10.77
N ALA A 25 14.25 3.17 9.48
CA ALA A 25 13.05 2.51 8.97
C ALA A 25 12.80 1.16 9.68
N GLY A 26 11.54 0.85 10.00
CA GLY A 26 11.15 -0.43 10.58
C GLY A 26 11.11 -1.57 9.55
N ALA A 27 10.85 -1.22 8.30
CA ALA A 27 10.92 -2.10 7.13
C ALA A 27 10.98 -1.24 5.86
N VAL A 28 11.32 -1.85 4.74
CA VAL A 28 11.23 -1.22 3.42
C VAL A 28 10.42 -2.08 2.46
N VAL A 29 9.58 -1.41 1.66
CA VAL A 29 8.95 -2.04 0.49
C VAL A 29 9.80 -1.67 -0.72
N LEU A 30 10.34 -2.67 -1.39
CA LEU A 30 11.14 -2.47 -2.60
C LEU A 30 10.31 -1.79 -3.69
N LYS A 31 10.97 -1.07 -4.60
CA LYS A 31 10.29 -0.50 -5.75
C LYS A 31 9.52 -1.60 -6.47
N SER A 32 8.24 -1.33 -6.76
CA SER A 32 7.36 -2.30 -7.44
C SER A 32 7.91 -2.72 -8.78
N ILE A 33 7.77 -4.00 -9.05
CA ILE A 33 8.07 -4.63 -10.31
C ILE A 33 6.78 -4.70 -11.10
N PHE A 34 6.82 -4.24 -12.33
CA PHE A 34 5.68 -4.23 -13.22
C PHE A 34 5.74 -5.40 -14.21
N GLU A 35 4.58 -5.99 -14.49
CA GLU A 35 4.47 -7.13 -15.44
C GLU A 35 5.03 -6.78 -16.81
N GLU A 36 4.88 -5.55 -17.25
CA GLU A 36 5.37 -5.04 -18.51
C GLU A 36 6.91 -5.09 -18.64
N GLN A 37 7.63 -5.16 -17.52
CA GLN A 37 9.08 -5.31 -17.50
C GLN A 37 9.55 -6.71 -17.92
N PHE A 38 8.64 -7.68 -17.99
CA PHE A 38 8.90 -9.06 -18.43
C PHE A 38 8.55 -9.30 -19.89
N LEU A 39 7.85 -8.37 -20.54
CA LEU A 39 7.45 -8.50 -21.93
C LEU A 39 8.69 -8.31 -22.83
N VAL A 40 8.94 -9.28 -23.69
CA VAL A 40 10.03 -9.20 -24.67
C VAL A 40 9.70 -8.12 -25.69
N LYS A 41 10.74 -7.43 -26.19
CA LYS A 41 10.63 -6.41 -27.23
C LYS A 41 9.91 -6.98 -28.47
N GLY A 42 8.67 -6.56 -28.73
CA GLY A 42 7.79 -7.07 -29.79
C GLY A 42 6.48 -7.66 -29.29
N GLU A 43 6.37 -7.99 -27.99
CA GLU A 43 5.13 -8.46 -27.36
C GLU A 43 4.39 -7.34 -26.63
N ILE A 44 4.91 -6.10 -26.69
CA ILE A 44 4.24 -4.93 -26.10
C ILE A 44 2.99 -4.67 -26.92
N PRO A 45 1.79 -4.78 -26.34
CA PRO A 45 0.56 -4.46 -27.04
C PRO A 45 0.61 -3.02 -27.56
N GLU A 46 0.11 -2.76 -28.75
CA GLU A 46 -0.09 -1.39 -29.27
C GLU A 46 -0.99 -0.53 -28.35
N ALA A 47 -1.66 -1.17 -27.41
CA ALA A 47 -2.48 -0.58 -26.36
C ALA A 47 -1.66 0.04 -25.22
N GLY A 48 -0.53 0.70 -25.49
CA GLY A 48 0.21 1.48 -24.50
C GLY A 48 -0.63 2.57 -23.77
N GLN A 49 -1.91 2.68 -24.12
CA GLN A 49 -2.88 3.55 -23.45
C GLN A 49 -3.34 3.04 -22.09
N PHE A 50 -3.12 1.76 -21.77
CA PHE A 50 -3.62 1.11 -20.55
C PHE A 50 -2.53 0.68 -19.57
N MET A 51 -1.27 1.05 -19.83
CA MET A 51 -0.15 0.72 -18.94
C MET A 51 -0.14 1.64 -17.71
N HIS A 52 0.30 1.09 -16.58
CA HIS A 52 0.53 1.90 -15.39
C HIS A 52 1.46 3.08 -15.72
N PRO A 53 1.15 4.33 -15.32
CA PRO A 53 1.95 5.50 -15.70
C PRO A 53 3.44 5.39 -15.33
N GLU A 54 3.76 4.76 -14.18
CA GLU A 54 5.17 4.51 -13.81
C GLU A 54 5.82 3.48 -14.74
N ALA A 55 5.08 2.47 -15.21
CA ALA A 55 5.56 1.52 -16.19
C ALA A 55 5.83 2.20 -17.54
N LEU A 56 4.96 3.13 -17.96
CA LEU A 56 5.15 3.93 -19.18
C LEU A 56 6.37 4.84 -19.10
N ASP A 57 6.62 5.48 -17.97
CA ASP A 57 7.82 6.30 -17.77
C ASP A 57 9.08 5.43 -17.81
N TYR A 58 9.02 4.22 -17.28
CA TYR A 58 10.11 3.25 -17.33
C TYR A 58 10.42 2.80 -18.76
N LEU A 59 9.37 2.51 -19.54
CA LEU A 59 9.47 2.16 -20.96
C LEU A 59 10.07 3.28 -21.79
N ARG A 60 9.68 4.51 -21.54
CA ARG A 60 10.16 5.72 -22.24
C ARG A 60 11.62 6.03 -21.93
N THR A 61 12.11 5.71 -20.74
CA THR A 61 13.50 5.93 -20.33
C THR A 61 14.45 4.83 -20.78
N GLY A 62 13.98 3.85 -21.56
CA GLY A 62 14.82 2.75 -22.09
C GLY A 62 15.18 1.68 -21.08
N GLY A 63 14.54 1.69 -19.89
CA GLY A 63 14.83 0.78 -18.78
C GLY A 63 14.38 -0.67 -18.95
N LEU A 64 13.76 -1.01 -20.08
CA LEU A 64 13.17 -2.33 -20.36
C LEU A 64 14.17 -3.50 -20.39
N LEU A 65 15.44 -3.25 -20.65
CA LEU A 65 16.43 -4.30 -20.86
C LEU A 65 17.28 -4.61 -19.63
N GLU A 66 17.22 -3.79 -18.58
CA GLU A 66 18.10 -3.96 -17.40
C GLU A 66 17.39 -4.54 -16.16
N TYR A 67 16.07 -4.62 -16.14
CA TYR A 67 15.29 -5.11 -14.98
C TYR A 67 14.73 -6.51 -15.23
N ALA A 68 15.62 -7.46 -15.54
CA ALA A 68 15.24 -8.87 -15.49
C ALA A 68 14.89 -9.28 -14.04
N PRO A 69 13.98 -10.25 -13.84
CA PRO A 69 13.68 -10.83 -12.53
C PRO A 69 14.93 -11.16 -11.72
N GLN A 70 15.99 -11.59 -12.40
CA GLN A 70 17.29 -11.91 -11.80
C GLN A 70 17.92 -10.72 -11.08
N LYS A 71 17.83 -9.51 -11.64
CA LYS A 71 18.44 -8.31 -11.00
C LYS A 71 17.75 -7.95 -9.69
N ILE A 72 16.45 -8.16 -9.60
CA ILE A 72 15.67 -7.91 -8.38
C ILE A 72 15.99 -8.94 -7.32
N CYS A 73 16.04 -10.22 -7.69
CA CYS A 73 16.47 -11.28 -6.78
C CYS A 73 17.88 -11.00 -6.28
N GLN A 74 18.81 -10.63 -7.15
CA GLN A 74 20.15 -10.21 -6.77
C GLN A 74 20.15 -9.00 -5.82
N THR A 75 19.31 -7.98 -6.08
CA THR A 75 19.18 -6.82 -5.18
C THR A 75 18.70 -7.24 -3.79
N ILE A 76 17.75 -8.19 -3.71
CA ILE A 76 17.26 -8.72 -2.43
C ILE A 76 18.37 -9.47 -1.70
N GLU A 77 19.06 -10.39 -2.39
CA GLU A 77 20.17 -11.17 -1.83
C GLU A 77 21.32 -10.29 -1.32
N GLU A 78 21.65 -9.24 -2.05
CA GLU A 78 22.69 -8.28 -1.65
C GLU A 78 22.22 -7.41 -0.48
N ALA A 79 20.98 -6.88 -0.54
CA ALA A 79 20.43 -6.05 0.52
C ALA A 79 20.27 -6.80 1.84
N LYS A 80 19.89 -8.09 1.81
CA LYS A 80 19.80 -8.94 3.02
C LYS A 80 21.15 -9.13 3.74
N LYS A 81 22.27 -8.88 3.06
CA LYS A 81 23.61 -8.92 3.69
C LYS A 81 23.98 -7.57 4.33
N GLU A 82 23.32 -6.49 3.93
CA GLU A 82 23.63 -5.11 4.32
C GLU A 82 22.68 -4.53 5.37
N VAL A 83 21.49 -5.13 5.55
CA VAL A 83 20.47 -4.61 6.49
C VAL A 83 19.77 -5.72 7.24
N ASP A 84 19.42 -5.44 8.51
CA ASP A 84 18.70 -6.35 9.39
C ASP A 84 17.19 -6.12 9.42
N ILE A 85 16.70 -5.05 8.76
CA ILE A 85 15.27 -4.75 8.70
C ILE A 85 14.57 -5.63 7.66
N PRO A 86 13.27 -5.94 7.83
CA PRO A 86 12.49 -6.68 6.85
C PRO A 86 12.48 -6.01 5.47
N LEU A 87 12.69 -6.82 4.43
CA LEU A 87 12.59 -6.45 3.03
C LEU A 87 11.30 -7.02 2.45
N ILE A 88 10.38 -6.15 2.07
CA ILE A 88 9.10 -6.50 1.47
C ILE A 88 9.21 -6.28 -0.04
N ALA A 89 9.15 -7.33 -0.84
CA ALA A 89 9.15 -7.17 -2.29
C ALA A 89 7.75 -6.76 -2.76
N SER A 90 7.68 -5.81 -3.70
CA SER A 90 6.40 -5.33 -4.24
C SER A 90 6.26 -5.71 -5.70
N ILE A 91 5.10 -6.30 -6.05
CA ILE A 91 4.78 -6.77 -7.39
C ILE A 91 3.50 -6.10 -7.87
N ASN A 92 3.56 -5.49 -9.05
CA ASN A 92 2.37 -4.95 -9.72
C ASN A 92 1.84 -5.97 -10.73
N CYS A 93 0.75 -6.63 -10.35
CA CYS A 93 0.15 -7.72 -11.12
C CYS A 93 -1.01 -7.24 -11.99
N GLN A 94 -1.01 -7.63 -13.25
CA GLN A 94 -2.15 -7.45 -14.17
C GLN A 94 -2.78 -8.79 -14.61
N THR A 95 -1.97 -9.83 -14.72
CA THR A 95 -2.46 -11.17 -15.11
C THR A 95 -2.15 -12.22 -14.07
N THR A 96 -2.78 -13.39 -14.19
CA THR A 96 -2.55 -14.52 -13.27
C THR A 96 -1.43 -15.46 -13.72
N LYS A 97 -0.72 -15.17 -14.84
CA LYS A 97 0.16 -16.13 -15.49
C LYS A 97 1.61 -16.10 -15.00
N LEU A 98 2.17 -14.93 -14.78
CA LEU A 98 3.60 -14.75 -14.49
C LEU A 98 3.90 -14.73 -12.99
N TRP A 99 3.00 -14.24 -12.18
CA TRP A 99 3.22 -13.88 -10.80
C TRP A 99 3.55 -15.03 -9.85
N PRO A 100 2.91 -16.20 -9.93
CA PRO A 100 3.24 -17.31 -9.03
C PRO A 100 4.70 -17.71 -9.11
N ARG A 101 5.20 -17.90 -10.34
CA ARG A 101 6.61 -18.25 -10.57
C ARG A 101 7.57 -17.18 -10.07
N PHE A 102 7.20 -15.92 -10.29
CA PHE A 102 8.07 -14.80 -9.90
C PHE A 102 8.05 -14.57 -8.39
N ALA A 103 6.90 -14.68 -7.73
CA ALA A 103 6.78 -14.65 -6.29
C ALA A 103 7.66 -15.71 -5.63
N LYS A 104 7.74 -16.91 -6.20
CA LYS A 104 8.64 -17.97 -5.74
C LYS A 104 10.11 -17.56 -5.82
N GLN A 105 10.56 -17.00 -6.94
CA GLN A 105 11.95 -16.53 -7.09
C GLN A 105 12.30 -15.44 -6.09
N ILE A 106 11.39 -14.51 -5.81
CA ILE A 106 11.55 -13.47 -4.79
C ILE A 106 11.67 -14.07 -3.40
N CYS A 107 10.84 -15.06 -3.09
CA CYS A 107 10.90 -15.80 -1.82
C CYS A 107 12.25 -16.51 -1.67
N GLU A 108 12.69 -17.23 -2.70
CA GLU A 108 14.00 -17.92 -2.74
C GLU A 108 15.18 -16.97 -2.62
N ALA A 109 15.06 -15.73 -3.12
CA ALA A 109 16.08 -14.69 -2.96
C ALA A 109 16.16 -14.10 -1.54
N GLY A 110 15.24 -14.48 -0.64
CA GLY A 110 15.28 -14.11 0.78
C GLY A 110 14.47 -12.86 1.14
N ALA A 111 13.47 -12.46 0.35
CA ALA A 111 12.50 -11.46 0.77
C ALA A 111 11.74 -11.95 2.01
N ASP A 112 11.49 -11.06 2.97
CA ASP A 112 10.79 -11.38 4.21
C ASP A 112 9.26 -11.38 4.04
N ALA A 113 8.73 -10.66 3.03
CA ALA A 113 7.31 -10.64 2.68
C ALA A 113 7.10 -10.16 1.23
N LEU A 114 5.88 -10.36 0.74
CA LEU A 114 5.40 -9.84 -0.53
C LEU A 114 4.29 -8.80 -0.32
N GLU A 115 4.33 -7.72 -1.09
CA GLU A 115 3.22 -6.78 -1.26
C GLU A 115 2.68 -6.92 -2.69
N LEU A 116 1.48 -7.47 -2.85
CA LEU A 116 0.77 -7.52 -4.11
C LEU A 116 0.10 -6.16 -4.34
N ASN A 117 0.68 -5.38 -5.24
CA ASN A 117 0.13 -4.11 -5.68
C ASN A 117 -0.74 -4.35 -6.90
N ILE A 118 -1.95 -4.90 -6.66
CA ILE A 118 -2.87 -5.26 -7.74
C ILE A 118 -3.60 -3.98 -8.19
N TYR A 119 -3.38 -3.63 -9.44
CA TYR A 119 -4.03 -2.48 -10.06
C TYR A 119 -4.56 -2.80 -11.45
N PHE A 120 -5.85 -2.73 -11.55
CA PHE A 120 -6.57 -2.76 -12.83
C PHE A 120 -7.47 -1.53 -12.90
N LEU A 121 -7.51 -0.89 -14.07
CA LEU A 121 -8.60 0.03 -14.36
C LEU A 121 -9.75 -0.78 -14.94
N PRO A 122 -10.95 -0.76 -14.35
CA PRO A 122 -12.13 -1.42 -14.89
C PRO A 122 -12.64 -0.61 -16.09
N LEU A 123 -12.07 -0.86 -17.26
CA LEU A 123 -12.37 -0.12 -18.50
C LEU A 123 -13.43 -0.81 -19.34
N ASP A 124 -13.65 -2.09 -19.12
CA ASP A 124 -14.67 -2.88 -19.81
C ASP A 124 -16.05 -2.55 -19.22
N LEU A 125 -16.96 -2.12 -20.07
CA LEU A 125 -18.34 -1.79 -19.67
C LEU A 125 -19.15 -3.02 -19.27
N ASP A 126 -18.73 -4.19 -19.71
CA ASP A 126 -19.39 -5.48 -19.41
C ASP A 126 -18.78 -6.16 -18.17
N GLU A 127 -17.65 -5.67 -17.63
CA GLU A 127 -17.03 -6.20 -16.44
C GLU A 127 -17.73 -5.68 -15.16
N SER A 128 -18.23 -6.61 -14.33
CA SER A 128 -18.85 -6.26 -13.06
C SER A 128 -17.80 -6.01 -11.96
N GLY A 129 -18.19 -5.26 -10.91
CA GLY A 129 -17.34 -5.08 -9.72
C GLY A 129 -16.99 -6.42 -9.04
N SER A 130 -17.85 -7.42 -9.14
CA SER A 130 -17.57 -8.77 -8.62
C SER A 130 -16.47 -9.48 -9.42
N ASP A 131 -16.45 -9.33 -10.73
CA ASP A 131 -15.41 -9.92 -11.58
C ASP A 131 -14.06 -9.27 -11.29
N PHE A 132 -14.06 -7.95 -11.08
CA PHE A 132 -12.88 -7.20 -10.65
C PHE A 132 -12.33 -7.69 -9.32
N GLU A 133 -13.18 -7.87 -8.30
CA GLU A 133 -12.79 -8.40 -6.99
C GLU A 133 -12.32 -9.85 -7.08
N GLN A 134 -12.97 -10.67 -7.89
CA GLN A 134 -12.63 -12.08 -8.08
C GLN A 134 -11.21 -12.25 -8.65
N ARG A 135 -10.81 -11.39 -9.57
CA ARG A 135 -9.46 -11.39 -10.14
C ARG A 135 -8.37 -11.17 -9.06
N HIS A 136 -8.62 -10.32 -8.08
CA HIS A 136 -7.70 -10.13 -6.95
C HIS A 136 -7.56 -11.40 -6.11
N LEU A 137 -8.67 -12.08 -5.83
CA LEU A 137 -8.66 -13.34 -5.07
C LEU A 137 -7.91 -14.45 -5.83
N GLU A 138 -8.08 -14.54 -7.13
CA GLU A 138 -7.37 -15.52 -7.96
C GLU A 138 -5.85 -15.29 -7.96
N ILE A 139 -5.41 -14.04 -8.04
CA ILE A 139 -3.98 -13.69 -7.95
C ILE A 139 -3.45 -14.05 -6.56
N LEU A 140 -4.14 -13.65 -5.50
CA LEU A 140 -3.74 -13.95 -4.13
C LEU A 140 -3.58 -15.46 -3.92
N ASN A 141 -4.60 -16.25 -4.26
CA ASN A 141 -4.58 -17.70 -4.07
C ASN A 141 -3.40 -18.33 -4.80
N LYS A 142 -3.19 -18.01 -6.07
CA LYS A 142 -2.08 -18.55 -6.86
C LYS A 142 -0.70 -18.16 -6.32
N VAL A 143 -0.55 -16.97 -5.75
CA VAL A 143 0.70 -16.55 -5.13
C VAL A 143 0.90 -17.28 -3.80
N LYS A 144 -0.14 -17.38 -2.96
CA LYS A 144 -0.06 -18.09 -1.67
C LYS A 144 0.26 -19.57 -1.83
N ASP A 145 -0.16 -20.20 -2.93
CA ASP A 145 0.19 -21.59 -3.23
C ASP A 145 1.69 -21.81 -3.53
N GLU A 146 2.41 -20.76 -3.94
CA GLU A 146 3.82 -20.84 -4.35
C GLU A 146 4.82 -20.31 -3.33
N VAL A 147 4.36 -19.52 -2.32
CA VAL A 147 5.26 -18.89 -1.37
C VAL A 147 4.91 -19.23 0.08
N SER A 148 5.93 -19.30 0.93
CA SER A 148 5.78 -19.51 2.38
C SER A 148 5.90 -18.23 3.21
N ILE A 149 6.32 -17.12 2.59
CA ILE A 149 6.46 -15.83 3.25
C ILE A 149 5.10 -15.12 3.32
N PRO A 150 4.90 -14.18 4.27
CA PRO A 150 3.69 -13.39 4.36
C PRO A 150 3.39 -12.61 3.08
N VAL A 151 2.09 -12.53 2.72
CA VAL A 151 1.61 -11.83 1.52
C VAL A 151 0.60 -10.77 1.93
N SER A 152 0.92 -9.52 1.66
CA SER A 152 0.01 -8.38 1.80
C SER A 152 -0.59 -7.98 0.46
N ILE A 153 -1.79 -7.39 0.49
CA ILE A 153 -2.42 -6.79 -0.70
C ILE A 153 -2.59 -5.30 -0.48
N LYS A 154 -2.05 -4.52 -1.41
CA LYS A 154 -2.25 -3.09 -1.44
C LYS A 154 -3.42 -2.75 -2.34
N LEU A 155 -4.45 -2.15 -1.73
CA LEU A 155 -5.73 -1.89 -2.37
C LEU A 155 -5.82 -0.46 -2.91
N THR A 156 -6.67 -0.26 -3.91
CA THR A 156 -7.20 1.05 -4.26
C THR A 156 -8.35 1.42 -3.33
N SER A 157 -8.67 2.71 -3.24
CA SER A 157 -9.84 3.15 -2.48
C SER A 157 -11.16 3.06 -3.26
N GLN A 158 -11.09 2.63 -4.51
CA GLN A 158 -12.22 2.58 -5.45
C GLN A 158 -12.91 1.21 -5.44
N ILE A 159 -13.22 0.71 -4.26
CA ILE A 159 -13.93 -0.56 -4.06
C ILE A 159 -15.33 -0.26 -3.57
N THR A 160 -16.34 -0.82 -4.24
CA THR A 160 -17.75 -0.57 -3.93
C THR A 160 -18.13 -1.00 -2.51
N SER A 161 -17.69 -2.18 -2.09
CA SER A 161 -17.93 -2.73 -0.75
C SER A 161 -16.64 -3.18 -0.10
N LEU A 162 -15.79 -2.22 0.28
CA LEU A 162 -14.49 -2.51 0.87
C LEU A 162 -14.54 -3.45 2.09
N PRO A 163 -15.49 -3.35 3.06
CA PRO A 163 -15.53 -4.28 4.18
C PRO A 163 -15.76 -5.73 3.76
N ASN A 164 -16.66 -5.97 2.80
CA ASN A 164 -16.91 -7.32 2.28
C ASN A 164 -15.68 -7.87 1.55
N PHE A 165 -15.09 -7.05 0.69
CA PHE A 165 -13.92 -7.44 -0.07
C PHE A 165 -12.69 -7.68 0.83
N ALA A 166 -12.46 -6.82 1.84
CA ALA A 166 -11.40 -7.00 2.82
C ALA A 166 -11.55 -8.32 3.60
N GLN A 167 -12.78 -8.68 4.00
CA GLN A 167 -13.05 -9.96 4.64
C GLN A 167 -12.73 -11.13 3.71
N ARG A 168 -13.18 -11.10 2.46
CA ARG A 168 -12.90 -12.15 1.47
C ARG A 168 -11.39 -12.32 1.21
N LEU A 169 -10.62 -11.23 1.19
CA LEU A 169 -9.17 -11.30 1.05
C LEU A 169 -8.50 -11.91 2.29
N ALA A 170 -8.96 -11.54 3.48
CA ALA A 170 -8.47 -12.14 4.73
C ALA A 170 -8.81 -13.65 4.79
N ASP A 171 -10.03 -14.04 4.43
CA ASP A 171 -10.48 -15.43 4.37
C ASP A 171 -9.70 -16.25 3.32
N ALA A 172 -9.27 -15.62 2.23
CA ALA A 172 -8.39 -16.19 1.22
C ALA A 172 -6.91 -16.25 1.63
N GLY A 173 -6.57 -15.84 2.86
CA GLY A 173 -5.23 -15.99 3.43
C GLY A 173 -4.28 -14.81 3.18
N SER A 174 -4.80 -13.61 2.89
CA SER A 174 -3.97 -12.40 2.94
C SER A 174 -3.49 -12.16 4.37
N ASP A 175 -2.19 -12.00 4.56
CA ASP A 175 -1.60 -11.76 5.89
C ASP A 175 -1.77 -10.29 6.32
N ALA A 176 -1.86 -9.35 5.35
CA ALA A 176 -2.14 -7.95 5.62
C ALA A 176 -2.84 -7.25 4.44
N LEU A 177 -3.56 -6.17 4.76
CA LEU A 177 -4.11 -5.23 3.78
C LEU A 177 -3.40 -3.88 3.91
N VAL A 178 -2.97 -3.30 2.79
CA VAL A 178 -2.38 -1.96 2.75
C VAL A 178 -3.37 -0.96 2.19
N LEU A 179 -3.76 0.02 3.00
CA LEU A 179 -4.79 1.01 2.68
C LEU A 179 -4.19 2.42 2.61
N PHE A 180 -3.97 3.04 1.46
CA PHE A 180 -4.28 2.65 0.09
C PHE A 180 -3.12 2.91 -0.85
N ASN A 181 -3.22 2.41 -2.10
CA ASN A 181 -2.39 2.86 -3.19
C ASN A 181 -2.94 4.18 -3.76
N TRP A 182 -2.04 5.09 -4.15
CA TRP A 182 -2.38 6.41 -4.69
C TRP A 182 -1.72 6.56 -6.05
N PHE A 183 -2.52 6.44 -7.08
CA PHE A 183 -2.09 6.51 -8.48
C PHE A 183 -2.00 7.94 -8.98
N LEU A 184 -1.44 8.07 -10.20
CA LEU A 184 -1.50 9.33 -10.92
C LEU A 184 -2.95 9.62 -11.32
N GLU A 185 -3.33 10.87 -11.17
CA GLU A 185 -4.63 11.37 -11.62
C GLU A 185 -4.45 12.08 -12.96
N PRO A 186 -5.37 11.89 -13.93
CA PRO A 186 -5.33 12.66 -15.18
C PRO A 186 -5.75 14.10 -14.91
N ASP A 187 -5.09 15.03 -15.58
CA ASP A 187 -5.46 16.45 -15.60
C ASP A 187 -5.42 16.96 -17.05
N ILE A 188 -6.11 18.04 -17.32
CA ILE A 188 -6.18 18.68 -18.64
C ILE A 188 -5.48 20.03 -18.58
N GLU A 189 -4.48 20.20 -19.43
CA GLU A 189 -3.88 21.52 -19.67
C GLU A 189 -4.75 22.26 -20.67
N VAL A 190 -5.51 23.26 -20.19
CA VAL A 190 -6.59 23.91 -20.95
C VAL A 190 -6.04 24.63 -22.17
N ASN A 191 -4.90 25.32 -22.04
CA ASN A 191 -4.37 26.15 -23.14
C ASN A 191 -3.83 25.32 -24.31
N SER A 192 -3.15 24.22 -24.00
CA SER A 192 -2.60 23.33 -25.03
C SER A 192 -3.56 22.21 -25.44
N GLN A 193 -4.70 22.08 -24.74
CA GLN A 193 -5.69 21.02 -24.96
C GLN A 193 -5.06 19.61 -24.93
N THR A 194 -4.11 19.40 -23.98
CA THR A 194 -3.40 18.14 -23.81
C THR A 194 -3.69 17.56 -22.43
N THR A 195 -3.57 16.24 -22.32
CA THR A 195 -3.63 15.56 -21.02
C THR A 195 -2.27 15.56 -20.37
N LYS A 196 -2.23 15.71 -19.04
CA LYS A 196 -1.06 15.53 -18.21
C LYS A 196 -1.44 14.65 -17.02
N SER A 197 -0.46 13.93 -16.49
CA SER A 197 -0.64 13.19 -15.25
C SER A 197 -0.15 14.02 -14.08
N ILE A 198 -0.97 14.10 -13.03
CA ILE A 198 -0.58 14.69 -11.74
C ILE A 198 -0.44 13.58 -10.70
N LYS A 199 0.49 13.74 -9.78
CA LYS A 199 0.61 12.78 -8.67
C LYS A 199 -0.65 12.84 -7.82
N GLY A 200 -1.30 11.70 -7.64
CA GLY A 200 -2.39 11.54 -6.68
C GLY A 200 -1.93 12.03 -5.31
N LYS A 201 -2.77 12.81 -4.65
CA LYS A 201 -2.48 13.29 -3.29
C LYS A 201 -3.02 12.25 -2.30
N GLY A 202 -2.13 11.52 -1.64
CA GLY A 202 -2.51 10.64 -0.55
C GLY A 202 -3.41 11.37 0.46
N ASN A 203 -4.52 10.75 0.81
CA ASN A 203 -5.50 11.32 1.73
C ASN A 203 -5.47 10.54 3.05
N LEU A 204 -4.79 11.11 4.06
CA LEU A 204 -4.69 10.54 5.40
C LEU A 204 -6.07 10.16 5.96
N PHE A 205 -7.06 11.04 5.84
CA PHE A 205 -8.38 10.85 6.44
C PHE A 205 -9.17 9.72 5.78
N GLN A 206 -8.94 9.46 4.51
CA GLN A 206 -9.55 8.31 3.83
C GLN A 206 -8.97 7.00 4.35
N SER A 207 -7.64 6.91 4.47
CA SER A 207 -6.98 5.74 5.06
C SER A 207 -7.37 5.58 6.52
N LEU A 208 -7.35 6.65 7.31
CA LEU A 208 -7.72 6.66 8.72
C LEU A 208 -9.14 6.10 8.95
N LYS A 209 -10.11 6.60 8.16
CA LYS A 209 -11.50 6.12 8.22
C LYS A 209 -11.59 4.61 8.00
N TRP A 210 -10.95 4.10 6.95
CA TRP A 210 -11.07 2.69 6.61
C TRP A 210 -10.26 1.78 7.53
N VAL A 211 -9.10 2.22 8.01
CA VAL A 211 -8.36 1.53 9.07
C VAL A 211 -9.23 1.38 10.30
N ALA A 212 -9.81 2.48 10.81
CA ALA A 212 -10.67 2.44 11.99
C ALA A 212 -11.92 1.53 11.82
N LEU A 213 -12.49 1.48 10.61
CA LEU A 213 -13.67 0.67 10.33
C LEU A 213 -13.37 -0.82 10.14
N LEU A 214 -12.16 -1.18 9.71
CA LEU A 214 -11.78 -2.56 9.42
C LEU A 214 -10.99 -3.21 10.54
N ALA A 215 -10.26 -2.44 11.34
CA ALA A 215 -9.51 -2.94 12.48
C ALA A 215 -10.41 -3.73 13.44
N ASP A 216 -9.91 -4.84 13.95
CA ASP A 216 -10.63 -5.80 14.80
C ASP A 216 -11.85 -6.47 14.12
N ARG A 217 -12.07 -6.25 12.82
CA ARG A 217 -13.15 -6.87 12.05
C ARG A 217 -12.68 -7.86 10.99
N VAL A 218 -11.49 -7.67 10.47
CA VAL A 218 -10.82 -8.62 9.56
C VAL A 218 -9.74 -9.37 10.33
N SER A 219 -9.46 -10.60 9.95
CA SER A 219 -8.53 -11.49 10.65
C SER A 219 -7.06 -11.28 10.25
N CYS A 220 -6.76 -10.34 9.33
CA CYS A 220 -5.41 -10.01 8.91
C CYS A 220 -4.97 -8.64 9.41
N ASP A 221 -3.68 -8.37 9.39
CA ASP A 221 -3.13 -7.07 9.75
C ASP A 221 -3.55 -5.96 8.77
N ILE A 222 -3.53 -4.72 9.23
CA ILE A 222 -3.77 -3.54 8.39
C ILE A 222 -2.58 -2.62 8.47
N ALA A 223 -1.99 -2.29 7.33
CA ALA A 223 -1.02 -1.22 7.19
C ALA A 223 -1.69 -0.02 6.50
N SER A 224 -1.47 1.18 7.04
CA SER A 224 -1.95 2.40 6.40
C SER A 224 -0.93 2.97 5.43
N SER A 225 -1.39 3.63 4.38
CA SER A 225 -0.53 4.28 3.39
C SER A 225 -1.15 5.59 2.91
N GLY A 226 -0.29 6.59 2.71
CA GLY A 226 -0.64 7.86 2.09
C GLY A 226 -1.01 8.99 3.06
N GLY A 227 -0.56 10.20 2.72
CA GLY A 227 -0.94 11.43 3.42
C GLY A 227 -0.21 11.76 4.72
N VAL A 228 0.73 10.94 5.16
CA VAL A 228 1.55 11.18 6.36
C VAL A 228 2.43 12.42 6.19
N LYS A 229 2.44 13.30 7.20
CA LYS A 229 3.20 14.56 7.21
C LYS A 229 4.03 14.76 8.48
N ASN A 230 3.65 14.14 9.60
CA ASN A 230 4.28 14.28 10.92
C ASN A 230 4.00 13.04 11.79
N SER A 231 4.56 13.02 13.01
CA SER A 231 4.41 11.91 13.97
C SER A 231 2.97 11.73 14.44
N ASP A 232 2.19 12.81 14.58
CA ASP A 232 0.79 12.72 14.99
C ASP A 232 -0.02 11.87 13.98
N ASP A 233 0.30 11.97 12.69
CA ASP A 233 -0.36 11.18 11.67
C ASP A 233 -0.06 9.69 11.82
N ILE A 234 1.17 9.32 12.24
CA ILE A 234 1.53 7.94 12.59
C ILE A 234 0.71 7.47 13.81
N VAL A 235 0.69 8.28 14.87
CA VAL A 235 -0.08 7.97 16.09
C VAL A 235 -1.57 7.76 15.79
N LYS A 236 -2.17 8.65 14.99
CA LYS A 236 -3.58 8.51 14.57
C LYS A 236 -3.85 7.18 13.87
N MET A 237 -2.95 6.75 12.98
CA MET A 237 -3.11 5.51 12.24
C MET A 237 -3.01 4.30 13.16
N ILE A 238 -2.09 4.29 14.13
CA ILE A 238 -1.97 3.20 15.11
C ILE A 238 -3.19 3.20 16.04
N LEU A 239 -3.61 4.35 16.56
CA LEU A 239 -4.84 4.48 17.36
C LEU A 239 -6.08 3.97 16.62
N ALA A 240 -6.15 4.16 15.30
CA ALA A 240 -7.22 3.64 14.47
C ALA A 240 -7.15 2.11 14.28
N GLY A 241 -5.97 1.50 14.45
CA GLY A 241 -5.77 0.06 14.37
C GLY A 241 -4.78 -0.42 13.32
N SER A 242 -4.00 0.50 12.74
CA SER A 242 -2.92 0.13 11.82
C SER A 242 -1.77 -0.53 12.57
N SER A 243 -1.27 -1.67 12.08
CA SER A 243 -0.08 -2.34 12.61
C SER A 243 1.20 -1.65 12.15
N ALA A 244 1.18 -1.03 10.97
CA ALA A 244 2.30 -0.30 10.41
C ALA A 244 1.82 0.85 9.51
N VAL A 245 2.70 1.82 9.27
CA VAL A 245 2.41 3.01 8.49
C VAL A 245 3.43 3.16 7.37
N GLN A 246 2.97 3.05 6.15
CA GLN A 246 3.79 3.24 4.96
C GLN A 246 3.85 4.72 4.55
N ALA A 247 5.05 5.26 4.39
CA ALA A 247 5.29 6.61 3.92
C ALA A 247 6.33 6.63 2.78
N CYS A 248 6.15 7.57 1.85
CA CYS A 248 7.05 7.75 0.71
C CYS A 248 7.24 9.24 0.39
N SER A 249 6.17 9.93 -0.02
CA SER A 249 6.23 11.31 -0.51
C SER A 249 6.81 12.32 0.50
N LEU A 250 6.73 12.03 1.80
CA LEU A 250 7.35 12.82 2.85
C LEU A 250 8.87 12.77 2.73
N PHE A 251 9.44 11.58 2.51
CA PHE A 251 10.88 11.36 2.41
C PHE A 251 11.48 11.95 1.15
N TYR A 252 10.73 12.02 0.05
CA TYR A 252 11.14 12.78 -1.13
C TYR A 252 11.24 14.29 -0.87
N LYS A 253 10.34 14.82 -0.05
CA LYS A 253 10.26 16.26 0.22
C LYS A 253 11.26 16.73 1.28
N LYS A 254 11.48 15.92 2.32
CA LYS A 254 12.23 16.29 3.50
C LYS A 254 13.52 15.50 3.72
N GLY A 255 13.73 14.43 2.91
CA GLY A 255 14.86 13.53 3.10
C GLY A 255 14.57 12.38 4.06
N LEU A 256 15.44 11.36 4.06
CA LEU A 256 15.30 10.17 4.91
C LEU A 256 15.48 10.45 6.40
N GLY A 257 16.22 11.51 6.78
CA GLY A 257 16.33 11.93 8.19
C GLY A 257 14.99 12.24 8.88
N GLU A 258 13.93 12.46 8.11
CA GLU A 258 12.58 12.62 8.66
C GLU A 258 12.06 11.35 9.34
N ILE A 259 12.59 10.16 9.01
CA ILE A 259 12.22 8.89 9.67
C ILE A 259 12.54 8.96 11.16
N GLU A 260 13.74 9.39 11.50
CA GLU A 260 14.16 9.58 12.90
C GLU A 260 13.28 10.63 13.61
N SER A 261 12.97 11.74 12.96
CA SER A 261 12.09 12.78 13.51
C SER A 261 10.69 12.24 13.81
N LEU A 262 10.14 11.43 12.90
CA LEU A 262 8.84 10.78 13.10
C LEU A 262 8.88 9.80 14.28
N LEU A 263 9.94 8.98 14.37
CA LEU A 263 10.10 8.01 15.45
C LEU A 263 10.19 8.70 16.80
N ASN A 264 11.02 9.74 16.91
CA ASN A 264 11.17 10.52 18.14
C ASN A 264 9.82 11.14 18.57
N GLY A 265 9.07 11.74 17.63
CA GLY A 265 7.75 12.28 17.92
C GLY A 265 6.73 11.23 18.38
N VAL A 266 6.75 10.02 17.81
CA VAL A 266 5.91 8.91 18.28
C VAL A 266 6.32 8.47 19.68
N GLN A 267 7.63 8.34 19.96
CA GLN A 267 8.15 7.95 21.26
C GLN A 267 7.83 8.98 22.33
N ASP A 268 7.97 10.27 22.05
CA ASP A 268 7.62 11.35 22.97
C ASP A 268 6.12 11.30 23.30
N TRP A 269 5.27 11.14 22.29
CA TRP A 269 3.83 10.98 22.48
C TRP A 269 3.49 9.74 23.33
N MET A 270 4.15 8.61 23.09
CA MET A 270 3.96 7.39 23.88
C MET A 270 4.36 7.60 25.34
N LYS A 271 5.49 8.27 25.58
CA LYS A 271 5.97 8.60 26.93
C LYS A 271 4.99 9.48 27.69
N ASP A 272 4.48 10.54 27.04
CA ASP A 272 3.53 11.47 27.63
C ASP A 272 2.19 10.79 27.98
N ASN A 273 1.83 9.75 27.24
CA ASN A 273 0.61 8.96 27.45
C ASN A 273 0.84 7.63 28.18
N GLN A 274 2.04 7.38 28.71
CA GLN A 274 2.41 6.19 29.49
C GLN A 274 2.25 4.85 28.73
N PHE A 275 2.48 4.86 27.42
CA PHE A 275 2.53 3.66 26.59
C PHE A 275 3.99 3.19 26.42
N PHE A 276 4.22 1.87 26.45
CA PHE A 276 5.54 1.25 26.33
C PHE A 276 5.77 0.60 24.97
N SER A 277 4.69 0.25 24.28
CA SER A 277 4.72 -0.31 22.93
C SER A 277 3.58 0.25 22.08
N THR A 278 3.69 0.10 20.76
CA THR A 278 2.59 0.44 19.83
C THR A 278 1.36 -0.43 20.06
N ASP A 279 1.53 -1.66 20.58
CA ASP A 279 0.44 -2.58 20.86
C ASP A 279 -0.44 -2.10 22.03
N ASP A 280 0.11 -1.29 22.95
CA ASP A 280 -0.63 -0.76 24.08
C ASP A 280 -1.77 0.18 23.65
N PHE A 281 -1.63 0.81 22.49
CA PHE A 281 -2.63 1.77 21.99
C PHE A 281 -3.18 1.45 20.61
N LYS A 282 -2.65 0.41 19.93
CA LYS A 282 -3.16 -0.02 18.62
C LYS A 282 -4.66 -0.30 18.68
N GLY A 283 -5.40 0.38 17.81
CA GLY A 283 -6.85 0.21 17.68
C GLY A 283 -7.68 0.73 18.86
N ASN A 284 -7.11 1.48 19.82
CA ASN A 284 -7.90 2.04 20.93
C ASN A 284 -9.02 2.96 20.46
N LEU A 285 -8.89 3.53 19.25
CA LEU A 285 -9.91 4.32 18.58
C LEU A 285 -10.50 3.59 17.35
N SER A 286 -10.35 2.27 17.27
CA SER A 286 -11.06 1.47 16.28
C SER A 286 -12.56 1.55 16.49
N PHE A 287 -13.31 1.34 15.42
CA PHE A 287 -14.76 1.40 15.44
C PHE A 287 -15.39 0.42 16.46
N ILE A 288 -14.80 -0.77 16.61
CA ILE A 288 -15.25 -1.79 17.57
C ILE A 288 -15.00 -1.34 19.00
N LYS A 289 -13.78 -0.87 19.33
CA LYS A 289 -13.41 -0.48 20.69
C LYS A 289 -14.16 0.79 21.17
N GLN A 290 -14.56 1.65 20.25
CA GLN A 290 -15.38 2.83 20.57
C GLN A 290 -16.84 2.50 20.90
N LYS A 291 -17.19 1.22 21.00
CA LYS A 291 -18.56 0.75 21.26
C LYS A 291 -19.59 1.29 20.25
N LEU A 292 -19.16 1.68 19.08
CA LEU A 292 -20.02 2.03 17.96
C LEU A 292 -20.55 0.74 17.30
N SER A 293 -20.95 -0.25 18.14
CA SER A 293 -21.59 -1.46 17.67
C SER A 293 -22.98 -1.10 17.20
N PHE A 294 -23.14 -0.91 15.90
CA PHE A 294 -24.46 -0.77 15.32
C PHE A 294 -25.10 -2.14 15.20
N LYS A 295 -26.34 -2.25 15.68
CA LYS A 295 -27.11 -3.50 15.56
C LYS A 295 -27.35 -3.91 14.10
N ASN A 296 -27.30 -2.94 13.19
CA ASN A 296 -27.47 -3.16 11.75
C ASN A 296 -26.96 -1.95 10.93
N MET A 297 -26.87 -2.12 9.61
CA MET A 297 -26.44 -1.07 8.68
C MET A 297 -27.30 0.20 8.72
N GLY A 298 -28.58 0.09 9.09
CA GLY A 298 -29.46 1.23 9.23
C GLY A 298 -29.02 2.18 10.35
N GLU A 299 -28.62 1.64 11.50
CA GLU A 299 -28.09 2.44 12.62
C GLU A 299 -26.74 3.08 12.26
N ALA A 300 -25.83 2.34 11.59
CA ALA A 300 -24.58 2.88 11.10
C ALA A 300 -24.82 4.07 10.16
N ASN A 301 -25.68 3.90 9.17
CA ASN A 301 -26.02 4.97 8.23
C ASN A 301 -26.64 6.18 8.93
N LYS A 302 -27.53 5.98 9.90
CA LYS A 302 -28.10 7.08 10.69
C LYS A 302 -27.02 7.86 11.46
N TYR A 303 -26.07 7.15 12.07
CA TYR A 303 -24.97 7.77 12.80
C TYR A 303 -24.11 8.63 11.85
N PHE A 304 -23.63 8.08 10.74
CA PHE A 304 -22.80 8.82 9.80
C PHE A 304 -23.54 9.99 9.15
N ARG A 305 -24.82 9.83 8.83
CA ARG A 305 -25.65 10.95 8.34
C ARG A 305 -25.80 12.04 9.39
N ALA A 306 -25.99 11.68 10.66
CA ALA A 306 -26.09 12.66 11.74
C ALA A 306 -24.79 13.45 11.93
N GLN A 307 -23.61 12.78 11.80
CA GLN A 307 -22.32 13.46 11.83
C GLN A 307 -22.14 14.41 10.64
N TYR A 308 -22.53 13.97 9.44
CA TYR A 308 -22.51 14.78 8.24
C TYR A 308 -23.37 16.04 8.40
N LEU A 309 -24.60 15.92 8.87
CA LEU A 309 -25.50 17.04 9.11
C LEU A 309 -24.95 18.03 10.16
N LYS A 310 -24.35 17.53 11.25
CA LYS A 310 -23.71 18.37 12.26
C LYS A 310 -22.53 19.18 11.71
N THR A 311 -21.84 18.65 10.71
CA THR A 311 -20.72 19.35 10.07
C THR A 311 -21.23 20.52 9.22
N TYR A 312 -22.33 20.33 8.51
CA TYR A 312 -22.92 21.41 7.69
C TYR A 312 -23.59 22.51 8.50
N SER A 313 -24.21 22.17 9.63
CA SER A 313 -24.85 23.18 10.50
C SER A 313 -23.88 24.12 11.23
N LYS A 314 -22.56 23.93 11.04
CA LYS A 314 -21.52 24.84 11.57
C LYS A 314 -21.03 25.86 10.55
N PHE A 315 -21.58 25.84 9.34
CA PHE A 315 -21.24 26.79 8.27
C PHE A 315 -22.36 27.84 8.04
N ASP A 316 -23.46 27.77 8.83
CA ASP A 316 -24.43 28.83 8.97
C ASP A 316 -24.03 29.67 10.21
#